data_7cf67e15faa8df337623637053ed7a20
#
_entry.id   7cf67e15faa8df337623637053ed7a20
#
_cell.length_a   1.000
_cell.length_b   1.000
_cell.length_c   1.000
_cell.angle_alpha   90.00
_cell.angle_beta   90.00
_cell.angle_gamma   90.00
#
_symmetry.space_group_name_H-M   'P 1'
#
loop_
_entity.id
_entity.type
_entity.pdbx_description
1 polymer ?
#
loop_
_entity_poly.entity_id
_entity_poly.type
_entity_poly.pdbx_seq_one_letter_code
_entity_poly.pdbx_strand_id
1 'polypeptide(L)'
;VMIIFFCWLFKIEKTNVYQILGVIFSLFGVVVIITKADLGILLNLNFNKGDLWMVVAMFSWAIYSALLRKKKFDLSHISFLQTIITAGLIFLLPAYLIEIALGYRLNIHIPFILTLSYVVLFPGLASFFFWIKGISIIGSNRSGIFLHMMPIFSTLMAILIFKEKFMTYHFIGAMLIIVGIVLSSKGRRV
;
A
#
# COMPACT_ATOMS: atom_id res chain seq x y z
N VAL A 1 2.54 -8.20 -4.39
CA VAL A 1 3.21 -8.90 -5.51
C VAL A 1 4.33 -8.06 -6.10
N MET A 2 4.05 -6.83 -6.56
CA MET A 2 5.05 -5.95 -7.23
C MET A 2 6.30 -5.70 -6.40
N ILE A 3 6.20 -5.51 -5.08
CA ILE A 3 7.35 -5.32 -4.20
C ILE A 3 8.29 -6.52 -4.25
N ILE A 4 7.76 -7.73 -4.18
CA ILE A 4 8.54 -8.97 -4.26
C ILE A 4 9.21 -9.10 -5.62
N PHE A 5 8.49 -8.77 -6.69
CA PHE A 5 9.04 -8.75 -8.05
C PHE A 5 10.25 -7.80 -8.15
N PHE A 6 10.15 -6.57 -7.67
CA PHE A 6 11.26 -5.62 -7.69
C PHE A 6 12.39 -6.00 -6.74
N CYS A 7 12.09 -6.58 -5.57
CA CYS A 7 13.14 -7.11 -4.70
C CYS A 7 13.95 -8.23 -5.37
N TRP A 8 13.29 -9.10 -6.12
CA TRP A 8 13.95 -10.14 -6.92
C TRP A 8 14.75 -9.52 -8.09
N LEU A 9 14.13 -8.63 -8.86
CA LEU A 9 14.75 -7.98 -10.02
C LEU A 9 16.03 -7.21 -9.64
N PHE A 10 15.98 -6.46 -8.54
CA PHE A 10 17.12 -5.68 -8.05
C PHE A 10 18.07 -6.48 -7.15
N LYS A 11 17.83 -7.78 -6.98
CA LYS A 11 18.63 -8.68 -6.13
C LYS A 11 18.78 -8.16 -4.69
N ILE A 12 17.71 -7.59 -4.13
CA ILE A 12 17.69 -6.98 -2.79
C ILE A 12 17.40 -8.03 -1.72
N GLU A 13 16.39 -8.86 -1.95
CA GLU A 13 15.99 -9.94 -1.06
C GLU A 13 15.75 -11.22 -1.85
N LYS A 14 16.18 -12.34 -1.30
CA LYS A 14 15.84 -13.66 -1.86
C LYS A 14 14.40 -14.00 -1.50
N THR A 15 13.68 -14.53 -2.46
CA THR A 15 12.31 -15.02 -2.27
C THR A 15 12.34 -16.54 -2.14
N ASN A 16 11.63 -17.09 -1.18
CA ASN A 16 11.47 -18.52 -1.03
C ASN A 16 10.08 -19.01 -1.48
N VAL A 17 9.95 -20.32 -1.65
CA VAL A 17 8.69 -20.95 -2.12
C VAL A 17 7.51 -20.63 -1.18
N TYR A 18 7.72 -20.59 0.13
CA TYR A 18 6.67 -20.27 1.11
C TYR A 18 6.16 -18.83 0.94
N GLN A 19 7.04 -17.89 0.59
CA GLN A 19 6.64 -16.51 0.30
C GLN A 19 5.79 -16.45 -0.99
N ILE A 20 6.18 -17.17 -2.03
CA ILE A 20 5.43 -17.21 -3.28
C ILE A 20 4.04 -17.81 -3.05
N LEU A 21 3.96 -18.96 -2.39
CA LEU A 21 2.68 -19.59 -2.05
C LEU A 21 1.84 -18.67 -1.16
N GLY A 22 2.44 -18.05 -0.15
CA GLY A 22 1.75 -17.10 0.72
C GLY A 22 1.16 -15.91 -0.04
N VAL A 23 1.88 -15.37 -1.03
CA VAL A 23 1.38 -14.31 -1.92
C VAL A 23 0.22 -14.79 -2.76
N ILE A 24 0.30 -15.98 -3.34
CA ILE A 24 -0.77 -16.56 -4.16
C ILE A 24 -2.05 -16.71 -3.32
N PHE A 25 -1.95 -17.34 -2.14
CA PHE A 25 -3.11 -17.51 -1.25
C PHE A 25 -3.71 -16.18 -0.81
N SER A 26 -2.86 -15.22 -0.39
CA SER A 26 -3.35 -13.93 0.05
C SER A 26 -3.95 -13.10 -1.09
N LEU A 27 -3.37 -13.18 -2.30
CA LEU A 27 -3.93 -12.51 -3.48
C LEU A 27 -5.30 -13.09 -3.86
N PHE A 28 -5.45 -14.42 -3.79
CA PHE A 28 -6.74 -15.07 -4.00
C PHE A 28 -7.79 -14.58 -2.99
N GLY A 29 -7.42 -14.46 -1.72
CA GLY A 29 -8.29 -13.90 -0.68
C GLY A 29 -8.69 -12.45 -0.95
N VAL A 30 -7.76 -11.62 -1.42
CA VAL A 30 -8.05 -10.23 -1.84
C VAL A 30 -9.05 -10.21 -2.99
N VAL A 31 -8.85 -11.04 -4.02
CA VAL A 31 -9.77 -11.15 -5.14
C VAL A 31 -11.17 -11.57 -4.67
N VAL A 32 -11.29 -12.59 -3.82
CA VAL A 32 -12.58 -13.04 -3.28
C VAL A 32 -13.33 -11.91 -2.57
N ILE A 33 -12.66 -11.09 -1.77
CA ILE A 33 -13.29 -9.95 -1.08
C ILE A 33 -13.73 -8.89 -2.09
N ILE A 34 -12.84 -8.47 -3.00
CA ILE A 34 -13.10 -7.37 -3.94
C ILE A 34 -14.22 -7.73 -4.92
N THR A 35 -14.24 -8.98 -5.39
CA THR A 35 -15.25 -9.45 -6.33
C THR A 35 -16.53 -9.91 -5.65
N LYS A 36 -16.60 -9.91 -4.32
CA LYS A 36 -17.72 -10.47 -3.56
C LYS A 36 -18.02 -11.93 -3.94
N ALA A 37 -16.99 -12.68 -4.33
CA ALA A 37 -17.07 -14.04 -4.90
C ALA A 37 -17.89 -14.13 -6.21
N ASP A 38 -18.04 -13.02 -6.94
CA ASP A 38 -18.70 -12.96 -8.24
C ASP A 38 -17.67 -12.66 -9.34
N LEU A 39 -17.38 -13.63 -10.19
CA LEU A 39 -16.46 -13.49 -11.32
C LEU A 39 -16.97 -12.52 -12.38
N GLY A 40 -18.30 -12.29 -12.45
CA GLY A 40 -18.88 -11.32 -13.36
C GLY A 40 -18.37 -9.91 -13.12
N ILE A 41 -18.03 -9.56 -11.89
CA ILE A 41 -17.45 -8.26 -11.55
C ILE A 41 -16.07 -8.08 -12.22
N LEU A 42 -15.26 -9.14 -12.28
CA LEU A 42 -13.94 -9.09 -12.95
C LEU A 42 -14.06 -8.96 -14.47
N LEU A 43 -15.06 -9.63 -15.06
CA LEU A 43 -15.27 -9.61 -16.51
C LEU A 43 -15.84 -8.29 -17.00
N ASN A 44 -16.52 -7.53 -16.12
CA ASN A 44 -17.14 -6.24 -16.45
C ASN A 44 -16.31 -5.02 -15.96
N LEU A 45 -15.01 -5.19 -15.70
CA LEU A 45 -14.14 -4.09 -15.34
C LEU A 45 -13.99 -3.11 -16.51
N ASN A 46 -14.42 -1.87 -16.29
CA ASN A 46 -14.19 -0.78 -17.22
C ASN A 46 -13.02 0.06 -16.77
N PHE A 47 -11.92 -0.01 -17.52
CA PHE A 47 -10.72 0.77 -17.21
C PHE A 47 -10.86 2.21 -17.71
N ASN A 48 -10.43 3.15 -16.89
CA ASN A 48 -10.41 4.56 -17.20
C ASN A 48 -8.97 5.14 -17.10
N LYS A 49 -8.79 6.40 -17.50
CA LYS A 49 -7.46 7.05 -17.45
C LYS A 49 -6.91 7.15 -16.03
N GLY A 50 -7.76 7.23 -15.01
CA GLY A 50 -7.36 7.24 -13.60
C GLY A 50 -6.72 5.91 -13.18
N ASP A 51 -7.23 4.78 -13.67
CA ASP A 51 -6.67 3.47 -13.38
C ASP A 51 -5.23 3.34 -13.91
N LEU A 52 -4.93 3.95 -15.06
CA LEU A 52 -3.57 3.99 -15.60
C LEU A 52 -2.61 4.76 -14.66
N TRP A 53 -3.04 5.91 -14.14
CA TRP A 53 -2.26 6.67 -13.17
C TRP A 53 -2.08 5.91 -11.86
N MET A 54 -3.11 5.17 -11.41
CA MET A 54 -3.01 4.29 -10.25
C MET A 54 -1.96 3.19 -10.46
N VAL A 55 -1.92 2.57 -11.65
CA VAL A 55 -0.89 1.57 -11.96
C VAL A 55 0.51 2.18 -11.87
N VAL A 56 0.74 3.36 -12.44
CA VAL A 56 2.02 4.08 -12.33
C VAL A 56 2.39 4.35 -10.87
N ALA A 57 1.43 4.80 -10.06
CA ALA A 57 1.64 5.04 -8.62
C ALA A 57 2.00 3.73 -7.87
N MET A 58 1.33 2.62 -8.19
CA MET A 58 1.63 1.31 -7.59
C MET A 58 3.03 0.80 -7.96
N PHE A 59 3.47 1.00 -9.21
CA PHE A 59 4.85 0.69 -9.62
C PHE A 59 5.86 1.53 -8.84
N SER A 60 5.63 2.84 -8.76
CA SER A 60 6.50 3.77 -8.01
C SER A 60 6.60 3.39 -6.54
N TRP A 61 5.47 3.07 -5.91
CA TRP A 61 5.42 2.60 -4.53
C TRP A 61 6.18 1.28 -4.32
N ALA A 62 6.05 0.35 -5.26
CA ALA A 62 6.73 -0.94 -5.18
C ALA A 62 8.25 -0.81 -5.33
N ILE A 63 8.71 0.04 -6.25
CA ILE A 63 10.13 0.35 -6.43
C ILE A 63 10.68 1.04 -5.18
N TYR A 64 10.01 2.08 -4.68
CA TYR A 64 10.37 2.75 -3.44
C TYR A 64 10.50 1.76 -2.28
N SER A 65 9.50 0.91 -2.07
CA SER A 65 9.49 -0.08 -0.97
C SER A 65 10.60 -1.12 -1.10
N ALA A 66 10.94 -1.55 -2.33
CA ALA A 66 12.05 -2.46 -2.56
C ALA A 66 13.39 -1.77 -2.25
N LEU A 67 13.62 -0.58 -2.79
CA LEU A 67 14.87 0.17 -2.61
C LEU A 67 15.10 0.60 -1.15
N LEU A 68 14.03 0.82 -0.39
CA LEU A 68 14.10 1.20 1.02
C LEU A 68 14.89 0.18 1.85
N ARG A 69 14.82 -1.12 1.52
CA ARG A 69 15.63 -2.16 2.16
C ARG A 69 17.12 -2.05 1.87
N LYS A 70 17.47 -1.53 0.68
CA LYS A 70 18.87 -1.34 0.23
C LYS A 70 19.52 -0.07 0.79
N LYS A 71 18.78 0.70 1.57
CA LYS A 71 19.24 1.96 2.17
C LYS A 71 20.58 1.74 2.89
N LYS A 72 21.60 2.47 2.46
CA LYS A 72 22.95 2.46 3.05
C LYS A 72 23.23 3.67 3.95
N PHE A 73 22.24 4.57 4.13
CA PHE A 73 22.42 5.80 4.89
C PHE A 73 22.17 5.54 6.37
N ASP A 74 23.06 5.99 7.21
CA ASP A 74 22.94 5.92 8.67
C ASP A 74 22.08 7.08 9.21
N LEU A 75 20.84 7.15 8.70
CA LEU A 75 19.86 8.13 9.12
C LEU A 75 18.80 7.49 10.01
N SER A 76 18.36 8.22 11.04
CA SER A 76 17.19 7.81 11.80
C SER A 76 15.95 7.70 10.89
N HIS A 77 14.96 6.90 11.28
CA HIS A 77 13.72 6.76 10.47
C HIS A 77 13.00 8.10 10.27
N ILE A 78 13.05 8.97 11.27
CA ILE A 78 12.44 10.31 11.22
C ILE A 78 13.21 11.21 10.25
N SER A 79 14.54 11.26 10.36
CA SER A 79 15.38 12.07 9.46
C SER A 79 15.25 11.63 8.01
N PHE A 80 15.15 10.31 7.79
CA PHE A 80 14.93 9.77 6.46
C PHE A 80 13.55 10.15 5.91
N LEU A 81 12.51 10.06 6.73
CA LEU A 81 11.16 10.49 6.35
C LEU A 81 11.13 11.99 6.02
N GLN A 82 11.76 12.83 6.84
CA GLN A 82 11.86 14.27 6.58
C GLN A 82 12.55 14.55 5.24
N THR A 83 13.64 13.85 4.94
CA THR A 83 14.36 14.00 3.66
C THR A 83 13.46 13.68 2.47
N ILE A 84 12.68 12.58 2.54
CA ILE A 84 11.76 12.20 1.47
C ILE A 84 10.67 13.25 1.28
N ILE A 85 10.07 13.74 2.39
CA ILE A 85 9.02 14.76 2.34
C ILE A 85 9.58 16.05 1.73
N THR A 86 10.77 16.49 2.15
CA THR A 86 11.41 17.71 1.61
C THR A 86 11.72 17.56 0.12
N ALA A 87 12.26 16.41 -0.30
CA ALA A 87 12.48 16.14 -1.71
C ALA A 87 11.17 16.15 -2.51
N GLY A 88 10.13 15.48 -2.00
CA GLY A 88 8.81 15.47 -2.61
C GLY A 88 8.22 16.87 -2.77
N LEU A 89 8.37 17.72 -1.75
CA LEU A 89 7.92 19.12 -1.80
C LEU A 89 8.64 19.91 -2.90
N ILE A 90 9.96 19.75 -3.03
CA ILE A 90 10.74 20.43 -4.08
C ILE A 90 10.25 20.03 -5.48
N PHE A 91 9.96 18.73 -5.70
CA PHE A 91 9.45 18.26 -6.99
C PHE A 91 8.00 18.65 -7.26
N LEU A 92 7.16 18.77 -6.24
CA LEU A 92 5.75 19.14 -6.39
C LEU A 92 5.54 20.66 -6.50
N LEU A 93 6.46 21.47 -5.96
CA LEU A 93 6.33 22.93 -5.96
C LEU A 93 6.14 23.52 -7.36
N PRO A 94 6.92 23.14 -8.40
CA PRO A 94 6.70 23.66 -9.75
C PRO A 94 5.31 23.33 -10.30
N ALA A 95 4.82 22.11 -10.10
CA ALA A 95 3.48 21.72 -10.53
C ALA A 95 2.39 22.58 -9.84
N TYR A 96 2.53 22.79 -8.54
CA TYR A 96 1.62 23.65 -7.78
C TYR A 96 1.63 25.11 -8.26
N LEU A 97 2.82 25.65 -8.56
CA LEU A 97 2.92 27.02 -9.11
C LEU A 97 2.26 27.14 -10.48
N ILE A 98 2.36 26.11 -11.33
CA ILE A 98 1.66 26.05 -12.62
C ILE A 98 0.13 26.02 -12.40
N GLU A 99 -0.37 25.23 -11.47
CA GLU A 99 -1.81 25.18 -11.15
C GLU A 99 -2.34 26.55 -10.71
N ILE A 100 -1.61 27.26 -9.84
CA ILE A 100 -1.98 28.62 -9.43
C ILE A 100 -1.99 29.58 -10.62
N ALA A 101 -0.99 29.51 -11.50
CA ALA A 101 -0.88 30.33 -12.69
C ALA A 101 -2.05 30.08 -13.68
N LEU A 102 -2.55 28.85 -13.73
CA LEU A 102 -3.72 28.45 -14.50
C LEU A 102 -5.06 28.87 -13.85
N GLY A 103 -5.01 29.53 -12.69
CA GLY A 103 -6.21 30.06 -12.01
C GLY A 103 -6.87 29.11 -11.02
N TYR A 104 -6.32 27.92 -10.80
CA TYR A 104 -6.81 27.01 -9.76
C TYR A 104 -6.49 27.59 -8.38
N ARG A 105 -7.50 27.68 -7.53
CA ARG A 105 -7.36 28.21 -6.16
C ARG A 105 -7.90 27.23 -5.14
N LEU A 106 -7.19 27.08 -4.04
CA LEU A 106 -7.66 26.29 -2.89
C LEU A 106 -8.77 27.05 -2.17
N ASN A 107 -9.89 26.40 -2.00
CA ASN A 107 -10.97 26.89 -1.14
C ASN A 107 -10.74 26.40 0.29
N ILE A 108 -10.19 27.29 1.14
CA ILE A 108 -9.83 26.95 2.52
C ILE A 108 -11.05 27.19 3.41
N HIS A 109 -11.58 26.10 3.95
CA HIS A 109 -12.70 26.09 4.89
C HIS A 109 -12.46 25.06 6.00
N ILE A 110 -13.19 25.14 7.10
CA ILE A 110 -12.93 24.29 8.28
C ILE A 110 -12.90 22.78 7.94
N PRO A 111 -13.86 22.19 7.22
CA PRO A 111 -13.80 20.80 6.81
C PRO A 111 -12.55 20.45 5.99
N PHE A 112 -12.09 21.35 5.12
CA PHE A 112 -10.84 21.16 4.36
C PHE A 112 -9.63 21.06 5.30
N ILE A 113 -9.51 21.96 6.28
CA ILE A 113 -8.42 21.97 7.26
C ILE A 113 -8.42 20.68 8.09
N LEU A 114 -9.58 20.26 8.57
CA LEU A 114 -9.72 19.02 9.36
C LEU A 114 -9.32 17.79 8.54
N THR A 115 -9.82 17.68 7.31
CA THR A 115 -9.49 16.58 6.39
C THR A 115 -8.00 16.59 6.06
N LEU A 116 -7.44 17.75 5.73
CA LEU A 116 -6.01 17.89 5.44
C LEU A 116 -5.16 17.49 6.64
N SER A 117 -5.51 17.96 7.84
CA SER A 117 -4.80 17.60 9.08
C SER A 117 -4.82 16.09 9.32
N TYR A 118 -5.98 15.45 9.13
CA TYR A 118 -6.10 14.00 9.23
C TYR A 118 -5.19 13.28 8.23
N VAL A 119 -5.23 13.68 6.95
CA VAL A 119 -4.45 13.05 5.88
C VAL A 119 -2.95 13.25 6.09
N VAL A 120 -2.53 14.42 6.54
CA VAL A 120 -1.11 14.69 6.83
C VAL A 120 -0.61 13.85 8.00
N LEU A 121 -1.36 13.82 9.11
CA LEU A 121 -0.90 13.16 10.33
C LEU A 121 -0.94 11.63 10.22
N PHE A 122 -2.03 11.05 9.73
CA PHE A 122 -2.22 9.59 9.73
C PHE A 122 -1.69 8.91 8.47
N PRO A 123 -2.27 9.09 7.27
CA PRO A 123 -1.72 8.46 6.06
C PRO A 123 -0.35 9.01 5.67
N GLY A 124 -0.10 10.31 5.86
CA GLY A 124 1.15 10.96 5.48
C GLY A 124 2.30 10.63 6.42
N LEU A 125 2.26 11.08 7.67
CA LEU A 125 3.40 10.94 8.58
C LEU A 125 3.43 9.58 9.27
N ALA A 126 2.35 9.20 9.97
CA ALA A 126 2.36 7.99 10.79
C ALA A 126 2.52 6.72 9.94
N SER A 127 1.74 6.58 8.85
CA SER A 127 1.80 5.39 8.00
C SER A 127 3.15 5.23 7.32
N PHE A 128 3.73 6.31 6.80
CA PHE A 128 5.06 6.26 6.19
C PHE A 128 6.15 5.93 7.21
N PHE A 129 6.08 6.52 8.40
CA PHE A 129 7.02 6.20 9.49
C PHE A 129 6.97 4.71 9.85
N PHE A 130 5.75 4.17 10.08
CA PHE A 130 5.59 2.75 10.40
C PHE A 130 5.97 1.84 9.24
N TRP A 131 5.73 2.27 7.97
CA TRP A 131 6.15 1.55 6.79
C TRP A 131 7.68 1.43 6.70
N ILE A 132 8.39 2.55 6.86
CA ILE A 132 9.86 2.59 6.87
C ILE A 132 10.41 1.70 8.00
N LYS A 133 9.85 1.82 9.20
CA LYS A 133 10.23 1.00 10.36
C LYS A 133 9.90 -0.48 10.13
N GLY A 134 8.76 -0.79 9.58
CA GLY A 134 8.36 -2.17 9.23
C GLY A 134 9.34 -2.83 8.27
N ILE A 135 9.67 -2.15 7.17
CA ILE A 135 10.65 -2.66 6.19
C ILE A 135 12.04 -2.84 6.83
N SER A 136 12.45 -1.95 7.72
CA SER A 136 13.75 -2.08 8.38
C SER A 136 13.84 -3.31 9.29
N ILE A 137 12.72 -3.73 9.91
CA ILE A 137 12.66 -4.85 10.85
C ILE A 137 12.44 -6.19 10.12
N ILE A 138 11.41 -6.28 9.27
CA ILE A 138 10.97 -7.56 8.68
C ILE A 138 11.32 -7.72 7.19
N GLY A 139 11.82 -6.67 6.54
CA GLY A 139 12.16 -6.65 5.12
C GLY A 139 11.01 -6.25 4.21
N SER A 140 11.34 -5.91 2.96
CA SER A 140 10.38 -5.41 1.98
C SER A 140 9.39 -6.48 1.53
N ASN A 141 9.87 -7.71 1.30
CA ASN A 141 9.03 -8.82 0.84
C ASN A 141 7.92 -9.14 1.85
N ARG A 142 8.27 -9.24 3.14
CA ARG A 142 7.29 -9.52 4.19
C ARG A 142 6.36 -8.34 4.43
N SER A 143 6.89 -7.11 4.51
CA SER A 143 6.06 -5.91 4.65
C SER A 143 5.04 -5.79 3.52
N GLY A 144 5.44 -6.11 2.27
CA GLY A 144 4.57 -6.05 1.10
C GLY A 144 3.36 -6.99 1.18
N ILE A 145 3.49 -8.16 1.81
CA ILE A 145 2.37 -9.10 1.96
C ILE A 145 1.34 -8.58 2.98
N PHE A 146 1.79 -7.86 4.01
CA PHE A 146 0.87 -7.25 4.99
C PHE A 146 -0.08 -6.22 4.36
N LEU A 147 0.24 -5.65 3.20
CA LEU A 147 -0.70 -4.80 2.47
C LEU A 147 -1.99 -5.54 2.05
N HIS A 148 -1.95 -6.86 1.91
CA HIS A 148 -3.14 -7.65 1.66
C HIS A 148 -4.11 -7.71 2.84
N MET A 149 -3.72 -7.20 4.04
CA MET A 149 -4.66 -6.97 5.16
C MET A 149 -5.62 -5.80 4.91
N MET A 150 -5.31 -4.90 3.98
CA MET A 150 -6.15 -3.71 3.72
C MET A 150 -7.62 -4.05 3.44
N PRO A 151 -7.98 -5.04 2.58
CA PRO A 151 -9.37 -5.41 2.37
C PRO A 151 -10.06 -5.91 3.63
N ILE A 152 -9.34 -6.60 4.53
CA ILE A 152 -9.90 -7.06 5.81
C ILE A 152 -10.26 -5.86 6.69
N PHE A 153 -9.32 -4.90 6.86
CA PHE A 153 -9.58 -3.70 7.65
C PHE A 153 -10.67 -2.82 7.03
N SER A 154 -10.69 -2.68 5.69
CA SER A 154 -11.75 -1.94 4.98
C SER A 154 -13.11 -2.58 5.22
N THR A 155 -13.21 -3.91 5.14
CA THR A 155 -14.45 -4.65 5.44
C THR A 155 -14.89 -4.44 6.88
N LEU A 156 -13.98 -4.55 7.86
CA LEU A 156 -14.30 -4.29 9.26
C LEU A 156 -14.82 -2.87 9.48
N MET A 157 -14.20 -1.87 8.88
CA MET A 157 -14.65 -0.48 8.96
C MET A 157 -16.02 -0.29 8.28
N ALA A 158 -16.24 -0.93 7.12
CA ALA A 158 -17.53 -0.88 6.43
C ALA A 158 -18.66 -1.46 7.30
N ILE A 159 -18.43 -2.59 7.97
CA ILE A 159 -19.39 -3.19 8.87
C ILE A 159 -19.64 -2.32 10.10
N LEU A 160 -18.58 -1.78 10.73
CA LEU A 160 -18.72 -1.01 11.96
C LEU A 160 -19.31 0.39 11.75
N ILE A 161 -18.91 1.08 10.68
CA ILE A 161 -19.29 2.47 10.43
C ILE A 161 -20.57 2.54 9.59
N PHE A 162 -20.65 1.76 8.50
CA PHE A 162 -21.77 1.81 7.56
C PHE A 162 -22.82 0.72 7.82
N LYS A 163 -22.61 -0.12 8.88
CA LYS A 163 -23.52 -1.22 9.24
C LYS A 163 -23.79 -2.20 8.10
N GLU A 164 -22.79 -2.41 7.24
CA GLU A 164 -22.88 -3.39 6.17
C GLU A 164 -23.00 -4.81 6.73
N LYS A 165 -23.71 -5.69 6.02
CA LYS A 165 -23.88 -7.08 6.44
C LYS A 165 -22.60 -7.87 6.22
N PHE A 166 -22.17 -8.63 7.24
CA PHE A 166 -21.09 -9.60 7.10
C PHE A 166 -21.54 -10.77 6.23
N MET A 167 -20.85 -11.01 5.13
CA MET A 167 -21.17 -12.04 4.15
C MET A 167 -20.09 -13.13 4.16
N THR A 168 -20.43 -14.34 3.68
CA THR A 168 -19.53 -15.51 3.67
C THR A 168 -18.21 -15.24 2.91
N TYR A 169 -18.26 -14.47 1.82
CA TYR A 169 -17.05 -14.15 1.06
C TYR A 169 -16.05 -13.29 1.85
N HIS A 170 -16.52 -12.46 2.80
CA HIS A 170 -15.63 -11.72 3.69
C HIS A 170 -14.83 -12.68 4.58
N PHE A 171 -15.50 -13.71 5.13
CA PHE A 171 -14.85 -14.71 5.98
C PHE A 171 -13.86 -15.56 5.19
N ILE A 172 -14.25 -16.09 4.04
CA ILE A 172 -13.38 -16.92 3.19
C ILE A 172 -12.16 -16.14 2.73
N GLY A 173 -12.37 -14.93 2.23
CA GLY A 173 -11.28 -14.07 1.76
C GLY A 173 -10.32 -13.67 2.88
N ALA A 174 -10.85 -13.33 4.07
CA ALA A 174 -10.02 -13.01 5.24
C ALA A 174 -9.18 -14.21 5.69
N MET A 175 -9.75 -15.41 5.72
CA MET A 175 -9.02 -16.64 6.05
C MET A 175 -7.90 -16.94 5.06
N LEU A 176 -8.17 -16.81 3.76
CA LEU A 176 -7.14 -16.98 2.72
C LEU A 176 -6.00 -15.97 2.86
N ILE A 177 -6.31 -14.70 3.16
CA ILE A 177 -5.30 -13.66 3.39
C ILE A 177 -4.45 -14.01 4.61
N ILE A 178 -5.07 -14.38 5.74
CA ILE A 178 -4.35 -14.71 6.98
C ILE A 178 -3.46 -15.95 6.76
N VAL A 179 -3.98 -17.00 6.14
CA VAL A 179 -3.19 -18.20 5.80
C VAL A 179 -2.01 -17.84 4.91
N GLY A 180 -2.23 -16.99 3.90
CA GLY A 180 -1.17 -16.52 3.01
C GLY A 180 -0.06 -15.75 3.75
N ILE A 181 -0.43 -14.85 4.67
CA ILE A 181 0.52 -14.09 5.49
C ILE A 181 1.30 -15.03 6.43
N VAL A 182 0.64 -15.96 7.11
CA VAL A 182 1.27 -16.94 8.00
C VAL A 182 2.24 -17.82 7.22
N LEU A 183 1.83 -18.32 6.06
CA LEU A 183 2.66 -19.15 5.20
C LEU A 183 3.92 -18.41 4.74
N SER A 184 3.75 -17.17 4.27
CA SER A 184 4.86 -16.30 3.89
C SER A 184 5.84 -16.01 5.04
N SER A 185 5.33 -15.96 6.26
CA SER A 185 6.15 -15.69 7.46
C SER A 185 7.02 -16.88 7.89
N LYS A 186 6.65 -18.12 7.52
CA LYS A 186 7.39 -19.34 7.88
C LYS A 186 8.71 -19.50 7.13
N GLY A 187 8.92 -18.79 6.02
CA GLY A 187 10.18 -18.86 5.29
C GLY A 187 11.35 -18.32 6.11
N ARG A 188 12.42 -19.11 6.30
CA ARG A 188 13.65 -18.72 7.01
C ARG A 188 14.20 -17.40 6.45
N ARG A 189 14.69 -16.52 7.35
CA ARG A 189 15.59 -15.43 6.99
C ARG A 189 16.86 -16.06 6.39
N VAL A 190 17.05 -15.93 5.10
CA VAL A 190 18.34 -16.22 4.45
C VAL A 190 19.04 -14.88 4.22
#